data_799ba1a3d7246b6dec664556288729ee
#
_entry.id   799ba1a3d7246b6dec664556288729ee
#
_cell.length_a   1.000
_cell.length_b   1.000
_cell.length_c   1.000
_cell.angle_alpha   90.00
_cell.angle_beta   90.00
_cell.angle_gamma   90.00
#
_symmetry.space_group_name_H-M   'P 1'
#
loop_
_entity.id
_entity.type
_entity.pdbx_description
1 polymer ?
#
loop_
_entity_poly.entity_id
_entity_poly.type
_entity_poly.pdbx_seq_one_letter_code
_entity_poly.pdbx_strand_id
1 'polypeptide(L)'
;MKAILCAFLAALFYAVNIPLSKLLLDSVGPTTMAALLYLGAGLGVGIMALFKACGRENSVPLSRRDMPFVIGMIILDIAAPTLLMLGIQHGSPANASLLGNFEIVATAVVALFLFKEAVSFRLWTAIALITTASAILSFDGGESLQFSYGSLFVLLATVCWGFENNCTRRISSKSTYEIVILKGVFSGLGALAIAFAKREPMPNPAHICEAMILGFVAYGLSIFLYVRAQNTLGAAKTSAYYAIAPFAGALLSFVILGDGLSWMFLAALAIMAVGAVLVVFDTLIKHHTHLHSHIFSHYHDGTFHEHTVVHSHVHNHCMSMENHTHKHQLAQLEESIKEEHAEPKIRHNGKTEVSSV
;
A
#
# COMPACT_ATOMS: atom_id res chain seq x y z
N MET A 1 -14.63 5.94 14.25
CA MET A 1 -15.44 4.80 13.76
C MET A 1 -15.71 4.84 12.26
N LYS A 2 -16.25 5.93 11.66
CA LYS A 2 -16.56 5.97 10.21
C LYS A 2 -15.35 5.67 9.30
N ALA A 3 -14.15 6.20 9.59
CA ALA A 3 -12.95 6.00 8.78
C ALA A 3 -12.43 4.55 8.83
N ILE A 4 -12.49 3.90 9.99
CA ILE A 4 -12.14 2.48 10.15
C ILE A 4 -13.10 1.61 9.32
N LEU A 5 -14.41 1.90 9.40
CA LEU A 5 -15.40 1.21 8.58
C LEU A 5 -15.13 1.39 7.08
N CYS A 6 -14.72 2.60 6.63
CA CYS A 6 -14.33 2.83 5.24
C CYS A 6 -13.14 1.95 4.83
N ALA A 7 -12.11 1.79 5.68
CA ALA A 7 -10.95 0.96 5.38
C ALA A 7 -11.33 -0.53 5.26
N PHE A 8 -12.17 -1.04 6.17
CA PHE A 8 -12.65 -2.42 6.10
C PHE A 8 -13.56 -2.66 4.89
N LEU A 9 -14.48 -1.74 4.59
CA LEU A 9 -15.33 -1.85 3.41
C LEU A 9 -14.51 -1.80 2.12
N ALA A 10 -13.47 -0.97 2.06
CA ALA A 10 -12.53 -0.95 0.94
C ALA A 10 -11.88 -2.32 0.73
N ALA A 11 -11.39 -2.95 1.81
CA ALA A 11 -10.80 -4.28 1.76
C ALA A 11 -11.81 -5.35 1.31
N LEU A 12 -13.03 -5.32 1.83
CA LEU A 12 -14.08 -6.28 1.45
C LEU A 12 -14.53 -6.10 0.00
N PHE A 13 -14.66 -4.86 -0.48
CA PHE A 13 -14.98 -4.61 -1.89
C PHE A 13 -13.88 -5.11 -2.83
N TYR A 14 -12.61 -4.93 -2.47
CA TYR A 14 -11.53 -5.51 -3.25
C TYR A 14 -11.51 -7.05 -3.19
N ALA A 15 -11.81 -7.63 -2.04
CA ALA A 15 -11.79 -9.07 -1.84
C ALA A 15 -12.75 -9.84 -2.77
N VAL A 16 -13.87 -9.23 -3.18
CA VAL A 16 -14.81 -9.88 -4.11
C VAL A 16 -14.29 -9.97 -5.54
N ASN A 17 -13.23 -9.21 -5.89
CA ASN A 17 -12.68 -9.16 -7.24
C ASN A 17 -12.33 -10.56 -7.77
N ILE A 18 -11.46 -11.28 -7.06
CA ILE A 18 -10.88 -12.54 -7.55
C ILE A 18 -11.92 -13.63 -7.76
N PRO A 19 -12.77 -13.97 -6.76
CA PRO A 19 -13.76 -15.04 -6.96
C PRO A 19 -14.81 -14.69 -8.03
N LEU A 20 -15.29 -13.44 -8.09
CA LEU A 20 -16.26 -13.07 -9.10
C LEU A 20 -15.63 -12.93 -10.51
N SER A 21 -14.39 -12.47 -10.60
CA SER A 21 -13.66 -12.49 -11.87
C SER A 21 -13.49 -13.90 -12.40
N LYS A 22 -13.23 -14.90 -11.53
CA LYS A 22 -13.11 -16.30 -11.95
C LYS A 22 -14.37 -16.79 -12.64
N LEU A 23 -15.55 -16.46 -12.10
CA LEU A 23 -16.84 -16.84 -12.72
C LEU A 23 -17.05 -16.19 -14.09
N LEU A 24 -16.62 -14.93 -14.25
CA LEU A 24 -16.77 -14.20 -15.50
C LEU A 24 -15.74 -14.61 -16.56
N LEU A 25 -14.56 -15.09 -16.16
CA LEU A 25 -13.49 -15.51 -17.07
C LEU A 25 -13.86 -16.74 -17.93
N ASP A 26 -14.92 -17.46 -17.59
CA ASP A 26 -15.46 -18.53 -18.45
C ASP A 26 -16.12 -17.97 -19.72
N SER A 27 -16.58 -16.71 -19.69
CA SER A 27 -17.31 -16.05 -20.77
C SER A 27 -16.61 -14.78 -21.30
N VAL A 28 -15.63 -14.26 -20.58
CA VAL A 28 -14.91 -13.04 -20.90
C VAL A 28 -13.42 -13.33 -20.98
N GLY A 29 -12.79 -12.94 -22.09
CA GLY A 29 -11.34 -13.10 -22.23
C GLY A 29 -10.57 -12.32 -21.15
N PRO A 30 -9.40 -12.83 -20.68
CA PRO A 30 -8.70 -12.25 -19.53
C PRO A 30 -8.25 -10.80 -19.75
N THR A 31 -7.84 -10.44 -20.96
CA THR A 31 -7.44 -9.05 -21.27
C THR A 31 -8.67 -8.15 -21.34
N THR A 32 -9.75 -8.64 -21.95
CA THR A 32 -11.05 -7.94 -21.97
C THR A 32 -11.61 -7.75 -20.56
N MET A 33 -11.50 -8.76 -19.69
CA MET A 33 -11.92 -8.67 -18.28
C MET A 33 -11.16 -7.57 -17.55
N ALA A 34 -9.83 -7.54 -17.68
CA ALA A 34 -9.00 -6.48 -17.10
C ALA A 34 -9.41 -5.09 -17.59
N ALA A 35 -9.69 -4.95 -18.91
CA ALA A 35 -10.16 -3.70 -19.48
C ALA A 35 -11.49 -3.24 -18.90
N LEU A 36 -12.47 -4.13 -18.81
CA LEU A 36 -13.81 -3.82 -18.28
C LEU A 36 -13.80 -3.46 -16.79
N LEU A 37 -12.97 -4.13 -15.99
CA LEU A 37 -12.79 -3.81 -14.58
C LEU A 37 -12.28 -2.37 -14.39
N TYR A 38 -11.25 -1.97 -15.14
CA TYR A 38 -10.69 -0.62 -15.05
C TYR A 38 -11.63 0.44 -15.65
N LEU A 39 -12.28 0.16 -16.78
CA LEU A 39 -13.29 1.05 -17.33
C LEU A 39 -14.46 1.24 -16.36
N GLY A 40 -14.93 0.17 -15.73
CA GLY A 40 -15.96 0.22 -14.70
C GLY A 40 -15.56 1.10 -13.51
N ALA A 41 -14.31 0.97 -13.03
CA ALA A 41 -13.77 1.82 -11.97
C ALA A 41 -13.70 3.29 -12.41
N GLY A 42 -13.10 3.58 -13.57
CA GLY A 42 -12.92 4.94 -14.07
C GLY A 42 -14.25 5.66 -14.34
N LEU A 43 -15.17 4.98 -15.05
CA LEU A 43 -16.50 5.53 -15.35
C LEU A 43 -17.36 5.69 -14.11
N GLY A 44 -17.37 4.68 -13.22
CA GLY A 44 -18.14 4.74 -11.99
C GLY A 44 -17.70 5.87 -11.06
N VAL A 45 -16.39 6.01 -10.84
CA VAL A 45 -15.82 7.13 -10.04
C VAL A 45 -15.99 8.46 -10.78
N GLY A 46 -15.94 8.48 -12.12
CA GLY A 46 -16.25 9.66 -12.93
C GLY A 46 -17.68 10.15 -12.72
N ILE A 47 -18.65 9.24 -12.73
CA ILE A 47 -20.04 9.56 -12.43
C ILE A 47 -20.19 10.10 -11.00
N MET A 48 -19.53 9.45 -10.01
CA MET A 48 -19.54 9.97 -8.63
C MET A 48 -18.95 11.38 -8.53
N ALA A 49 -17.89 11.67 -9.29
CA ALA A 49 -17.27 13.00 -9.30
C ALA A 49 -18.22 14.07 -9.86
N LEU A 50 -19.04 13.76 -10.87
CA LEU A 50 -20.04 14.68 -11.43
C LEU A 50 -21.09 15.05 -10.39
N PHE A 51 -21.57 14.10 -9.59
CA PHE A 51 -22.53 14.38 -8.51
C PHE A 51 -21.90 15.16 -7.34
N LYS A 52 -20.57 15.06 -7.14
CA LYS A 52 -19.84 15.78 -6.10
C LYS A 52 -19.40 17.19 -6.54
N ALA A 53 -19.42 17.51 -7.82
CA ALA A 53 -18.99 18.81 -8.35
C ALA A 53 -19.72 20.03 -7.71
N CYS A 54 -20.80 19.80 -6.93
CA CYS A 54 -21.43 20.79 -6.07
C CYS A 54 -20.66 21.13 -4.77
N GLY A 55 -19.61 20.37 -4.40
CA GLY A 55 -18.82 20.60 -3.18
C GLY A 55 -17.33 20.68 -3.52
N ARG A 56 -16.75 21.89 -3.53
CA ARG A 56 -15.34 22.15 -3.80
C ARG A 56 -14.44 21.40 -2.80
N GLU A 57 -13.72 20.39 -3.24
CA GLU A 57 -12.51 19.90 -2.57
C GLU A 57 -11.33 20.73 -3.10
N ASN A 58 -10.55 21.36 -2.22
CA ASN A 58 -9.32 22.09 -2.58
C ASN A 58 -8.22 21.06 -2.90
N SER A 59 -8.35 20.37 -4.03
CA SER A 59 -7.33 19.42 -4.50
C SER A 59 -6.40 20.12 -5.51
N VAL A 60 -5.10 19.84 -5.38
CA VAL A 60 -4.09 20.34 -6.32
C VAL A 60 -4.18 19.53 -7.62
N PRO A 61 -4.41 20.16 -8.79
CA PRO A 61 -4.50 19.44 -10.05
C PRO A 61 -3.14 18.85 -10.47
N LEU A 62 -3.20 17.83 -11.35
CA LEU A 62 -2.02 17.24 -11.96
C LEU A 62 -1.29 18.26 -12.85
N SER A 63 0.03 18.20 -12.83
CA SER A 63 0.92 19.07 -13.60
C SER A 63 1.72 18.30 -14.66
N ARG A 64 2.35 19.00 -15.61
CA ARG A 64 3.23 18.34 -16.61
C ARG A 64 4.40 17.58 -15.99
N ARG A 65 4.85 17.97 -14.79
CA ARG A 65 5.93 17.28 -14.06
C ARG A 65 5.49 15.93 -13.50
N ASP A 66 4.19 15.74 -13.33
CA ASP A 66 3.62 14.49 -12.81
C ASP A 66 3.41 13.44 -13.92
N MET A 67 3.48 13.86 -15.21
CA MET A 67 3.17 12.99 -16.37
C MET A 67 4.02 11.72 -16.45
N PRO A 68 5.34 11.69 -16.17
CA PRO A 68 6.10 10.45 -16.19
C PRO A 68 5.53 9.39 -15.22
N PHE A 69 5.10 9.81 -14.04
CA PHE A 69 4.50 8.94 -13.03
C PHE A 69 3.09 8.48 -13.44
N VAL A 70 2.30 9.39 -14.04
CA VAL A 70 0.96 9.05 -14.58
C VAL A 70 1.07 8.03 -15.72
N ILE A 71 2.01 8.21 -16.65
CA ILE A 71 2.24 7.26 -17.76
C ILE A 71 2.73 5.91 -17.20
N GLY A 72 3.68 5.92 -16.27
CA GLY A 72 4.15 4.70 -15.61
C GLY A 72 3.01 3.96 -14.91
N MET A 73 2.19 4.65 -14.15
CA MET A 73 0.98 4.12 -13.50
C MET A 73 0.05 3.46 -14.52
N ILE A 74 -0.29 4.15 -15.63
CA ILE A 74 -1.19 3.63 -16.65
C ILE A 74 -0.63 2.36 -17.32
N ILE A 75 0.65 2.36 -17.71
CA ILE A 75 1.28 1.20 -18.35
C ILE A 75 1.28 -0.02 -17.42
N LEU A 76 1.64 0.19 -16.16
CA LEU A 76 1.67 -0.87 -15.16
C LEU A 76 0.27 -1.39 -14.82
N ASP A 77 -0.74 -0.50 -14.84
CA ASP A 77 -2.14 -0.85 -14.65
C ASP A 77 -2.81 -1.48 -15.90
N ILE A 78 -2.19 -1.43 -17.04
CA ILE A 78 -2.56 -2.28 -18.18
C ILE A 78 -2.00 -3.69 -17.96
N ALA A 79 -0.74 -3.80 -17.56
CA ALA A 79 -0.05 -5.06 -17.44
C ALA A 79 -0.54 -5.88 -16.21
N ALA A 80 -0.60 -5.28 -15.04
CA ALA A 80 -0.89 -5.98 -13.80
C ALA A 80 -2.26 -6.69 -13.79
N PRO A 81 -3.39 -6.04 -14.07
CA PRO A 81 -4.68 -6.72 -14.08
C PRO A 81 -4.82 -7.73 -15.21
N THR A 82 -4.17 -7.51 -16.35
CA THR A 82 -4.13 -8.51 -17.43
C THR A 82 -3.41 -9.78 -16.97
N LEU A 83 -2.26 -9.63 -16.31
CA LEU A 83 -1.53 -10.74 -15.73
C LEU A 83 -2.32 -11.40 -14.60
N LEU A 84 -2.99 -10.62 -13.73
CA LEU A 84 -3.85 -11.18 -12.70
C LEU A 84 -4.99 -12.03 -13.29
N MET A 85 -5.68 -11.53 -14.33
CA MET A 85 -6.77 -12.28 -14.96
C MET A 85 -6.28 -13.57 -15.62
N LEU A 86 -5.11 -13.56 -16.26
CA LEU A 86 -4.45 -14.76 -16.74
C LEU A 86 -4.11 -15.72 -15.58
N GLY A 87 -3.63 -15.18 -14.47
CA GLY A 87 -3.32 -15.96 -13.27
C GLY A 87 -4.54 -16.65 -12.68
N ILE A 88 -5.67 -15.94 -12.57
CA ILE A 88 -6.94 -16.47 -12.08
C ILE A 88 -7.53 -17.51 -13.06
N GLN A 89 -7.37 -17.28 -14.36
CA GLN A 89 -7.86 -18.21 -15.39
C GLN A 89 -7.15 -19.56 -15.29
N HIS A 90 -5.82 -19.55 -15.05
CA HIS A 90 -4.96 -20.75 -15.10
C HIS A 90 -4.59 -21.29 -13.72
N GLY A 91 -5.08 -20.71 -12.62
CA GLY A 91 -4.74 -21.08 -11.25
C GLY A 91 -5.94 -21.13 -10.31
N SER A 92 -5.66 -21.46 -9.04
CA SER A 92 -6.67 -21.39 -7.97
C SER A 92 -6.92 -19.95 -7.55
N PRO A 93 -8.18 -19.49 -7.52
CA PRO A 93 -8.56 -18.15 -7.05
C PRO A 93 -8.14 -17.89 -5.59
N ALA A 94 -8.21 -18.90 -4.73
CA ALA A 94 -7.76 -18.80 -3.34
C ALA A 94 -6.25 -18.54 -3.25
N ASN A 95 -5.43 -19.27 -4.04
CA ASN A 95 -4.00 -19.03 -4.13
C ASN A 95 -3.72 -17.63 -4.71
N ALA A 96 -4.41 -17.24 -5.78
CA ALA A 96 -4.27 -15.91 -6.39
C ALA A 96 -4.57 -14.79 -5.41
N SER A 97 -5.61 -14.94 -4.58
CA SER A 97 -5.92 -13.98 -3.51
C SER A 97 -4.77 -13.83 -2.52
N LEU A 98 -4.26 -14.94 -1.96
CA LEU A 98 -3.17 -14.88 -0.98
C LEU A 98 -1.87 -14.35 -1.59
N LEU A 99 -1.53 -14.76 -2.82
CA LEU A 99 -0.36 -14.27 -3.56
C LEU A 99 -0.40 -12.75 -3.77
N GLY A 100 -1.59 -12.13 -3.73
CA GLY A 100 -1.74 -10.68 -3.72
C GLY A 100 -0.93 -9.97 -2.64
N ASN A 101 -0.68 -10.60 -1.48
CA ASN A 101 0.18 -10.04 -0.44
C ASN A 101 1.63 -9.83 -0.88
N PHE A 102 2.10 -10.50 -1.94
CA PHE A 102 3.44 -10.28 -2.49
C PHE A 102 3.64 -8.87 -3.05
N GLU A 103 2.57 -8.16 -3.36
CA GLU A 103 2.59 -6.73 -3.71
C GLU A 103 3.29 -5.89 -2.63
N ILE A 104 3.13 -6.24 -1.34
CA ILE A 104 3.80 -5.57 -0.22
C ILE A 104 5.32 -5.73 -0.34
N VAL A 105 5.76 -6.95 -0.65
CA VAL A 105 7.18 -7.27 -0.86
C VAL A 105 7.72 -6.46 -2.05
N ALA A 106 7.02 -6.52 -3.19
CA ALA A 106 7.42 -5.81 -4.40
C ALA A 106 7.49 -4.30 -4.16
N THR A 107 6.47 -3.71 -3.51
CA THR A 107 6.42 -2.28 -3.18
C THR A 107 7.60 -1.88 -2.28
N ALA A 108 7.88 -2.65 -1.23
CA ALA A 108 8.97 -2.37 -0.30
C ALA A 108 10.36 -2.47 -0.96
N VAL A 109 10.56 -3.50 -1.79
CA VAL A 109 11.81 -3.71 -2.54
C VAL A 109 12.03 -2.58 -3.55
N VAL A 110 11.00 -2.18 -4.28
CA VAL A 110 11.08 -1.05 -5.22
C VAL A 110 11.37 0.25 -4.47
N ALA A 111 10.72 0.50 -3.33
CA ALA A 111 10.96 1.68 -2.51
C ALA A 111 12.40 1.73 -1.98
N LEU A 112 12.96 0.59 -1.55
CA LEU A 112 14.36 0.49 -1.11
C LEU A 112 15.32 0.87 -2.23
N PHE A 113 15.17 0.31 -3.45
CA PHE A 113 16.11 0.55 -4.54
C PHE A 113 15.96 1.91 -5.21
N LEU A 114 14.72 2.37 -5.46
CA LEU A 114 14.46 3.63 -6.16
C LEU A 114 14.49 4.86 -5.24
N PHE A 115 14.04 4.72 -3.99
CA PHE A 115 13.92 5.85 -3.06
C PHE A 115 14.92 5.76 -1.91
N LYS A 116 15.73 4.68 -1.84
CA LYS A 116 16.71 4.43 -0.76
C LYS A 116 16.06 4.48 0.63
N GLU A 117 14.81 4.02 0.73
CA GLU A 117 14.10 3.96 2.01
C GLU A 117 14.72 2.87 2.89
N ALA A 118 14.96 3.17 4.17
CA ALA A 118 15.46 2.19 5.11
C ALA A 118 14.37 1.15 5.41
N VAL A 119 14.74 -0.12 5.33
CA VAL A 119 13.86 -1.25 5.65
C VAL A 119 14.22 -1.76 7.04
N SER A 120 13.25 -1.79 7.95
CA SER A 120 13.44 -2.29 9.32
C SER A 120 13.69 -3.80 9.32
N PHE A 121 14.31 -4.32 10.40
CA PHE A 121 14.48 -5.77 10.57
C PHE A 121 13.14 -6.53 10.56
N ARG A 122 12.07 -5.94 11.13
CA ARG A 122 10.72 -6.53 11.12
C ARG A 122 10.18 -6.64 9.71
N LEU A 123 10.35 -5.59 8.90
CA LEU A 123 9.91 -5.59 7.51
C LEU A 123 10.71 -6.59 6.68
N TRP A 124 12.03 -6.75 6.91
CA TRP A 124 12.83 -7.82 6.29
C TRP A 124 12.32 -9.22 6.65
N THR A 125 11.98 -9.44 7.92
CA THR A 125 11.39 -10.72 8.37
C THR A 125 10.04 -10.96 7.70
N ALA A 126 9.19 -9.94 7.62
CA ALA A 126 7.91 -10.04 6.93
C ALA A 126 8.08 -10.36 5.44
N ILE A 127 9.01 -9.67 4.75
CA ILE A 127 9.36 -9.92 3.35
C ILE A 127 9.78 -11.40 3.17
N ALA A 128 10.64 -11.93 4.02
CA ALA A 128 11.09 -13.31 3.95
C ALA A 128 9.92 -14.30 4.13
N LEU A 129 9.04 -14.06 5.11
CA LEU A 129 7.86 -14.92 5.35
C LEU A 129 6.87 -14.86 4.19
N ILE A 130 6.52 -13.67 3.69
CA ILE A 130 5.60 -13.51 2.56
C ILE A 130 6.18 -14.15 1.30
N THR A 131 7.47 -13.99 1.04
CA THR A 131 8.15 -14.62 -0.10
C THR A 131 8.14 -16.14 0.02
N THR A 132 8.40 -16.68 1.21
CA THR A 132 8.35 -18.13 1.46
C THR A 132 6.94 -18.69 1.25
N ALA A 133 5.92 -18.03 1.80
CA ALA A 133 4.54 -18.43 1.62
C ALA A 133 4.13 -18.37 0.13
N SER A 134 4.53 -17.31 -0.59
CA SER A 134 4.28 -17.17 -2.02
C SER A 134 4.97 -18.27 -2.84
N ALA A 135 6.20 -18.64 -2.46
CA ALA A 135 6.88 -19.78 -3.08
C ALA A 135 6.12 -21.09 -2.87
N ILE A 136 5.63 -21.36 -1.66
CA ILE A 136 4.82 -22.56 -1.36
C ILE A 136 3.55 -22.56 -2.24
N LEU A 137 2.83 -21.44 -2.33
CA LEU A 137 1.61 -21.32 -3.14
C LEU A 137 1.85 -21.40 -4.66
N SER A 138 3.09 -21.23 -5.09
CA SER A 138 3.45 -21.30 -6.52
C SER A 138 3.58 -22.74 -7.02
N PHE A 139 3.52 -23.72 -6.15
CA PHE A 139 3.54 -25.12 -6.52
C PHE A 139 2.15 -25.76 -6.30
N ASP A 140 1.70 -26.53 -7.27
CA ASP A 140 0.50 -27.35 -7.13
C ASP A 140 0.81 -28.55 -6.25
N GLY A 141 0.01 -28.72 -5.18
CA GLY A 141 0.20 -29.76 -4.16
C GLY A 141 -0.30 -31.15 -4.57
N GLY A 142 -0.20 -31.53 -5.85
CA GLY A 142 -0.53 -32.86 -6.36
C GLY A 142 0.57 -33.91 -6.09
N GLU A 143 0.44 -35.10 -6.67
CA GLU A 143 1.43 -36.19 -6.55
C GLU A 143 2.82 -35.82 -7.06
N SER A 144 2.93 -34.78 -7.94
CA SER A 144 4.20 -34.17 -8.37
C SER A 144 4.16 -32.68 -8.08
N LEU A 145 5.21 -32.16 -7.43
CA LEU A 145 5.43 -30.71 -7.27
C LEU A 145 5.58 -30.06 -8.65
N GLN A 146 4.49 -29.56 -9.20
CA GLN A 146 4.50 -28.83 -10.46
C GLN A 146 4.36 -27.33 -10.18
N PHE A 147 5.12 -26.54 -10.93
CA PHE A 147 5.05 -25.09 -10.85
C PHE A 147 3.77 -24.59 -11.52
N SER A 148 2.98 -23.79 -10.79
CA SER A 148 1.74 -23.22 -11.31
C SER A 148 2.01 -21.99 -12.17
N TYR A 149 1.73 -22.08 -13.46
CA TYR A 149 1.80 -20.90 -14.34
C TYR A 149 0.83 -19.78 -13.92
N GLY A 150 -0.33 -20.17 -13.34
CA GLY A 150 -1.28 -19.22 -12.79
C GLY A 150 -0.65 -18.38 -11.67
N SER A 151 0.04 -19.03 -10.73
CA SER A 151 0.75 -18.33 -9.65
C SER A 151 1.86 -17.41 -10.18
N LEU A 152 2.59 -17.81 -11.23
CA LEU A 152 3.59 -16.96 -11.85
C LEU A 152 2.98 -15.65 -12.39
N PHE A 153 1.86 -15.74 -13.10
CA PHE A 153 1.19 -14.56 -13.62
C PHE A 153 0.71 -13.63 -12.48
N VAL A 154 0.20 -14.19 -11.38
CA VAL A 154 -0.19 -13.40 -10.21
C VAL A 154 1.02 -12.70 -9.58
N LEU A 155 2.15 -13.40 -9.40
CA LEU A 155 3.37 -12.79 -8.87
C LEU A 155 3.90 -11.65 -9.79
N LEU A 156 3.86 -11.85 -11.10
CA LEU A 156 4.23 -10.79 -12.04
C LEU A 156 3.27 -9.59 -11.95
N ALA A 157 1.97 -9.83 -11.76
CA ALA A 157 0.98 -8.78 -11.54
C ALA A 157 1.30 -7.97 -10.27
N THR A 158 1.64 -8.64 -9.16
CA THR A 158 1.99 -7.99 -7.90
C THR A 158 3.29 -7.18 -8.00
N VAL A 159 4.26 -7.63 -8.79
CA VAL A 159 5.48 -6.86 -9.09
C VAL A 159 5.12 -5.59 -9.87
N CYS A 160 4.27 -5.68 -10.89
CA CYS A 160 3.78 -4.50 -11.62
C CYS A 160 3.08 -3.51 -10.68
N TRP A 161 2.20 -3.98 -9.78
CA TRP A 161 1.58 -3.11 -8.78
C TRP A 161 2.57 -2.56 -7.76
N GLY A 162 3.62 -3.29 -7.41
CA GLY A 162 4.71 -2.77 -6.58
C GLY A 162 5.38 -1.54 -7.19
N PHE A 163 5.65 -1.55 -8.50
CA PHE A 163 6.14 -0.38 -9.23
C PHE A 163 5.07 0.71 -9.35
N GLU A 164 3.84 0.33 -9.67
CA GLU A 164 2.70 1.24 -9.81
C GLU A 164 2.44 2.03 -8.52
N ASN A 165 2.39 1.36 -7.38
CA ASN A 165 2.20 1.99 -6.07
C ASN A 165 3.24 3.08 -5.79
N ASN A 166 4.49 2.84 -6.21
CA ASN A 166 5.55 3.84 -6.08
C ASN A 166 5.36 5.03 -7.05
N CYS A 167 4.82 4.81 -8.25
CA CYS A 167 4.42 5.89 -9.15
C CYS A 167 3.27 6.70 -8.57
N THR A 168 2.19 6.05 -8.15
CA THR A 168 1.01 6.68 -7.55
C THR A 168 1.35 7.44 -6.27
N ARG A 169 2.27 6.92 -5.43
CA ARG A 169 2.74 7.62 -4.24
C ARG A 169 3.32 9.01 -4.56
N ARG A 170 4.03 9.17 -5.68
CA ARG A 170 4.60 10.47 -6.10
C ARG A 170 3.55 11.51 -6.43
N ILE A 171 2.38 11.09 -6.85
CA ILE A 171 1.25 11.95 -7.22
C ILE A 171 0.11 11.93 -6.19
N SER A 172 0.27 11.23 -5.07
CA SER A 172 -0.79 11.03 -4.06
C SER A 172 -1.30 12.31 -3.39
N SER A 173 -0.52 13.41 -3.43
CA SER A 173 -0.96 14.73 -2.96
C SER A 173 -1.95 15.42 -3.89
N LYS A 174 -2.20 14.87 -5.08
CA LYS A 174 -3.10 15.40 -6.10
C LYS A 174 -4.52 14.89 -5.90
N SER A 175 -5.45 15.36 -6.75
CA SER A 175 -6.84 14.95 -6.71
C SER A 175 -6.99 13.43 -6.88
N THR A 176 -7.53 12.76 -5.88
CA THR A 176 -7.79 11.32 -5.94
C THR A 176 -8.76 10.95 -7.05
N TYR A 177 -9.78 11.78 -7.28
CA TYR A 177 -10.74 11.55 -8.37
C TYR A 177 -10.04 11.59 -9.71
N GLU A 178 -9.18 12.58 -9.97
CA GLU A 178 -8.41 12.68 -11.23
C GLU A 178 -7.53 11.45 -11.41
N ILE A 179 -6.79 11.04 -10.37
CA ILE A 179 -5.91 9.86 -10.43
C ILE A 179 -6.71 8.60 -10.76
N VAL A 180 -7.82 8.34 -10.05
CA VAL A 180 -8.62 7.10 -10.26
C VAL A 180 -9.32 7.11 -11.60
N ILE A 181 -9.83 8.26 -12.07
CA ILE A 181 -10.46 8.39 -13.39
C ILE A 181 -9.43 8.16 -14.50
N LEU A 182 -8.26 8.81 -14.42
CA LEU A 182 -7.19 8.63 -15.42
C LEU A 182 -6.70 7.17 -15.43
N LYS A 183 -6.42 6.62 -14.25
CA LYS A 183 -6.06 5.23 -14.07
C LYS A 183 -7.09 4.29 -14.69
N GLY A 184 -8.36 4.43 -14.32
CA GLY A 184 -9.44 3.57 -14.78
C GLY A 184 -9.68 3.68 -16.29
N VAL A 185 -9.83 4.90 -16.81
CA VAL A 185 -10.17 5.11 -18.22
C VAL A 185 -8.99 4.75 -19.15
N PHE A 186 -7.80 5.28 -18.89
CA PHE A 186 -6.68 5.07 -19.83
C PHE A 186 -6.11 3.66 -19.73
N SER A 187 -6.00 3.07 -18.53
CA SER A 187 -5.56 1.67 -18.41
C SER A 187 -6.60 0.71 -18.98
N GLY A 188 -7.89 0.99 -18.73
CA GLY A 188 -8.98 0.21 -19.33
C GLY A 188 -9.01 0.28 -20.84
N LEU A 189 -8.86 1.47 -21.44
CA LEU A 189 -8.76 1.62 -22.90
C LEU A 189 -7.50 0.94 -23.48
N GLY A 190 -6.36 1.06 -22.78
CA GLY A 190 -5.12 0.39 -23.18
C GLY A 190 -5.24 -1.13 -23.15
N ALA A 191 -5.81 -1.70 -22.10
CA ALA A 191 -6.08 -3.14 -22.03
C ALA A 191 -7.10 -3.59 -23.10
N LEU A 192 -8.13 -2.77 -23.37
CA LEU A 192 -9.11 -3.05 -24.43
C LEU A 192 -8.46 -3.06 -25.81
N ALA A 193 -7.55 -2.14 -26.10
CA ALA A 193 -6.80 -2.12 -27.36
C ALA A 193 -5.94 -3.40 -27.52
N ILE A 194 -5.33 -3.89 -26.43
CA ILE A 194 -4.59 -5.16 -26.45
C ILE A 194 -5.54 -6.34 -26.66
N ALA A 195 -6.72 -6.36 -26.03
CA ALA A 195 -7.72 -7.40 -26.23
C ALA A 195 -8.17 -7.49 -27.72
N PHE A 196 -8.42 -6.34 -28.35
CA PHE A 196 -8.72 -6.29 -29.79
C PHE A 196 -7.55 -6.77 -30.64
N ALA A 197 -6.31 -6.38 -30.33
CA ALA A 197 -5.13 -6.85 -31.04
C ALA A 197 -4.93 -8.37 -30.92
N LYS A 198 -5.25 -8.96 -29.76
CA LYS A 198 -5.26 -10.40 -29.49
C LYS A 198 -6.47 -11.12 -30.10
N ARG A 199 -7.42 -10.37 -30.66
CA ARG A 199 -8.69 -10.90 -31.19
C ARG A 199 -9.49 -11.69 -30.16
N GLU A 200 -9.47 -11.27 -28.89
CA GLU A 200 -10.35 -11.85 -27.88
C GLU A 200 -11.81 -11.65 -28.29
N PRO A 201 -12.67 -12.68 -28.18
CA PRO A 201 -14.08 -12.55 -28.52
C PRO A 201 -14.74 -11.51 -27.61
N MET A 202 -15.57 -10.64 -28.19
CA MET A 202 -16.34 -9.69 -27.41
C MET A 202 -17.42 -10.43 -26.61
N PRO A 203 -17.47 -10.21 -25.28
CA PRO A 203 -18.49 -10.84 -24.45
C PRO A 203 -19.87 -10.24 -24.77
N ASN A 204 -20.92 -10.95 -24.36
CA ASN A 204 -22.28 -10.42 -24.49
C ASN A 204 -22.49 -9.17 -23.61
N PRO A 205 -23.49 -8.31 -23.90
CA PRO A 205 -23.71 -7.09 -23.16
C PRO A 205 -23.94 -7.29 -21.66
N ALA A 206 -24.53 -8.43 -21.25
CA ALA A 206 -24.77 -8.72 -19.84
C ALA A 206 -23.43 -8.90 -19.09
N HIS A 207 -22.52 -9.73 -19.62
CA HIS A 207 -21.19 -9.92 -19.02
C HIS A 207 -20.33 -8.67 -19.05
N ILE A 208 -20.49 -7.78 -20.07
CA ILE A 208 -19.85 -6.46 -20.06
C ILE A 208 -20.35 -5.64 -18.87
N CYS A 209 -21.66 -5.58 -18.66
CA CYS A 209 -22.25 -4.85 -17.55
C CYS A 209 -21.81 -5.42 -16.19
N GLU A 210 -21.85 -6.74 -16.03
CA GLU A 210 -21.40 -7.44 -14.82
C GLU A 210 -19.93 -7.14 -14.49
N ALA A 211 -19.02 -7.25 -15.48
CA ALA A 211 -17.60 -6.95 -15.32
C ALA A 211 -17.37 -5.47 -14.97
N MET A 212 -18.09 -4.55 -15.59
CA MET A 212 -17.98 -3.11 -15.28
C MET A 212 -18.53 -2.77 -13.89
N ILE A 213 -19.64 -3.39 -13.45
CA ILE A 213 -20.16 -3.23 -12.10
C ILE A 213 -19.16 -3.78 -11.09
N LEU A 214 -18.61 -4.97 -11.34
CA LEU A 214 -17.55 -5.53 -10.50
C LEU A 214 -16.35 -4.59 -10.42
N GLY A 215 -15.92 -4.02 -11.55
CA GLY A 215 -14.82 -3.06 -11.62
C GLY A 215 -15.12 -1.79 -10.81
N PHE A 216 -16.33 -1.25 -10.91
CA PHE A 216 -16.73 -0.11 -10.10
C PHE A 216 -16.71 -0.42 -8.60
N VAL A 217 -17.22 -1.57 -8.17
CA VAL A 217 -17.25 -1.96 -6.75
C VAL A 217 -15.84 -2.32 -6.25
N ALA A 218 -15.17 -3.24 -6.93
CA ALA A 218 -13.92 -3.83 -6.43
C ALA A 218 -12.70 -2.90 -6.59
N TYR A 219 -12.67 -2.08 -7.62
CA TYR A 219 -11.60 -1.09 -7.83
C TYR A 219 -12.08 0.34 -7.54
N GLY A 220 -13.17 0.80 -8.15
CA GLY A 220 -13.64 2.17 -8.01
C GLY A 220 -13.99 2.55 -6.58
N LEU A 221 -14.97 1.88 -5.97
CA LEU A 221 -15.41 2.16 -4.59
C LEU A 221 -14.34 1.76 -3.56
N SER A 222 -13.62 0.66 -3.79
CA SER A 222 -12.55 0.23 -2.90
C SER A 222 -11.48 1.32 -2.76
N ILE A 223 -10.92 1.79 -3.87
CA ILE A 223 -9.89 2.85 -3.87
C ILE A 223 -10.46 4.14 -3.27
N PHE A 224 -11.69 4.52 -3.63
CA PHE A 224 -12.35 5.71 -3.09
C PHE A 224 -12.47 5.66 -1.56
N LEU A 225 -12.95 4.54 -1.01
CA LEU A 225 -13.11 4.36 0.44
C LEU A 225 -11.75 4.27 1.15
N TYR A 226 -10.76 3.62 0.51
CA TYR A 226 -9.40 3.56 1.00
C TYR A 226 -8.81 4.95 1.20
N VAL A 227 -8.87 5.79 0.17
CA VAL A 227 -8.34 7.16 0.24
C VAL A 227 -9.10 7.99 1.28
N ARG A 228 -10.42 7.86 1.35
CA ARG A 228 -11.22 8.54 2.37
C ARG A 228 -10.83 8.13 3.80
N ALA A 229 -10.55 6.85 4.01
CA ALA A 229 -10.03 6.36 5.28
C ALA A 229 -8.64 6.93 5.55
N GLN A 230 -7.76 6.94 4.54
CA GLN A 230 -6.40 7.44 4.62
C GLN A 230 -6.33 8.92 5.00
N ASN A 231 -7.24 9.75 4.50
CA ASN A 231 -7.32 11.16 4.84
C ASN A 231 -7.62 11.42 6.34
N THR A 232 -8.23 10.44 7.02
CA THR A 232 -8.58 10.57 8.45
C THR A 232 -7.65 9.79 9.37
N LEU A 233 -7.27 8.56 8.98
CA LEU A 233 -6.47 7.65 9.80
C LEU A 233 -4.96 7.77 9.53
N GLY A 234 -4.60 8.38 8.40
CA GLY A 234 -3.25 8.34 7.84
C GLY A 234 -2.99 7.05 7.04
N ALA A 235 -1.94 7.08 6.21
CA ALA A 235 -1.62 6.00 5.27
C ALA A 235 -1.37 4.66 6.00
N ALA A 236 -0.56 4.69 7.05
CA ALA A 236 -0.14 3.50 7.76
C ALA A 236 -1.32 2.73 8.40
N LYS A 237 -2.20 3.43 9.15
CA LYS A 237 -3.36 2.77 9.78
C LYS A 237 -4.33 2.22 8.75
N THR A 238 -4.53 2.95 7.65
CA THR A 238 -5.44 2.51 6.57
C THR A 238 -4.90 1.25 5.88
N SER A 239 -3.61 1.21 5.54
CA SER A 239 -2.97 0.02 4.96
C SER A 239 -3.04 -1.18 5.90
N ALA A 240 -2.87 -0.97 7.21
CA ALA A 240 -2.98 -2.02 8.21
C ALA A 240 -4.38 -2.67 8.22
N TYR A 241 -5.45 -1.86 8.17
CA TYR A 241 -6.81 -2.39 8.08
C TYR A 241 -7.12 -3.03 6.72
N TYR A 242 -6.53 -2.50 5.65
CA TYR A 242 -6.72 -3.02 4.30
C TYR A 242 -6.00 -4.36 4.06
N ALA A 243 -4.96 -4.67 4.82
CA ALA A 243 -4.18 -5.92 4.73
C ALA A 243 -5.03 -7.20 4.91
N ILE A 244 -6.29 -7.09 5.38
CA ILE A 244 -7.23 -8.20 5.44
C ILE A 244 -7.78 -8.62 4.06
N ALA A 245 -7.68 -7.76 3.03
CA ALA A 245 -8.31 -7.99 1.74
C ALA A 245 -7.93 -9.33 1.06
N PRO A 246 -6.63 -9.72 0.97
CA PRO A 246 -6.24 -11.00 0.38
C PRO A 246 -6.78 -12.22 1.13
N PHE A 247 -6.86 -12.13 2.46
CA PHE A 247 -7.41 -13.21 3.30
C PHE A 247 -8.93 -13.34 3.12
N ALA A 248 -9.63 -12.21 3.06
CA ALA A 248 -11.07 -12.19 2.76
C ALA A 248 -11.34 -12.70 1.35
N GLY A 249 -10.52 -12.36 0.36
CA GLY A 249 -10.63 -12.86 -1.01
C GLY A 249 -10.42 -14.38 -1.11
N ALA A 250 -9.44 -14.92 -0.38
CA ALA A 250 -9.23 -16.36 -0.29
C ALA A 250 -10.44 -17.06 0.34
N LEU A 251 -10.95 -16.55 1.47
CA LEU A 251 -12.14 -17.09 2.12
C LEU A 251 -13.35 -17.05 1.19
N LEU A 252 -13.59 -15.94 0.50
CA LEU A 252 -14.69 -15.83 -0.46
C LEU A 252 -14.53 -16.79 -1.64
N SER A 253 -13.30 -17.05 -2.09
CA SER A 253 -13.04 -18.03 -3.14
C SER A 253 -13.46 -19.45 -2.70
N PHE A 254 -13.16 -19.85 -1.46
CA PHE A 254 -13.64 -21.13 -0.93
C PHE A 254 -15.16 -21.19 -0.85
N VAL A 255 -15.81 -20.12 -0.36
CA VAL A 255 -17.27 -20.10 -0.16
C VAL A 255 -18.01 -20.07 -1.50
N ILE A 256 -17.52 -19.30 -2.48
CA ILE A 256 -18.23 -19.07 -3.76
C ILE A 256 -17.92 -20.16 -4.78
N LEU A 257 -16.65 -20.60 -4.86
CA LEU A 257 -16.17 -21.50 -5.91
C LEU A 257 -16.01 -22.93 -5.43
N GLY A 258 -16.02 -23.17 -4.11
CA GLY A 258 -15.85 -24.51 -3.55
C GLY A 258 -14.42 -25.05 -3.69
N ASP A 259 -13.43 -24.18 -3.74
CA ASP A 259 -12.01 -24.59 -3.83
C ASP A 259 -11.64 -25.55 -2.70
N GLY A 260 -10.85 -26.59 -3.01
CA GLY A 260 -10.39 -27.56 -2.01
C GLY A 260 -9.27 -26.97 -1.13
N LEU A 261 -9.35 -27.20 0.19
CA LEU A 261 -8.29 -26.84 1.13
C LEU A 261 -7.15 -27.87 1.06
N SER A 262 -5.97 -27.44 0.60
CA SER A 262 -4.76 -28.26 0.66
C SER A 262 -3.93 -27.95 1.91
N TRP A 263 -3.14 -28.92 2.38
CA TRP A 263 -2.19 -28.68 3.49
C TRP A 263 -1.14 -27.62 3.14
N MET A 264 -0.71 -27.56 1.89
CA MET A 264 0.21 -26.52 1.41
C MET A 264 -0.43 -25.14 1.51
N PHE A 265 -1.72 -25.01 1.14
CA PHE A 265 -2.46 -23.77 1.29
C PHE A 265 -2.56 -23.34 2.76
N LEU A 266 -2.90 -24.26 3.66
CA LEU A 266 -3.01 -23.96 5.10
C LEU A 266 -1.65 -23.55 5.70
N ALA A 267 -0.57 -24.21 5.34
CA ALA A 267 0.78 -23.84 5.77
C ALA A 267 1.17 -22.45 5.24
N ALA A 268 0.95 -22.19 3.96
CA ALA A 268 1.22 -20.90 3.36
C ALA A 268 0.35 -19.79 3.96
N LEU A 269 -0.93 -20.06 4.22
CA LEU A 269 -1.85 -19.14 4.88
C LEU A 269 -1.33 -18.73 6.28
N ALA A 270 -0.87 -19.69 7.07
CA ALA A 270 -0.35 -19.44 8.42
C ALA A 270 0.92 -18.57 8.35
N ILE A 271 1.88 -18.91 7.48
CA ILE A 271 3.12 -18.15 7.29
C ILE A 271 2.80 -16.74 6.78
N MET A 272 1.91 -16.63 5.79
CA MET A 272 1.48 -15.35 5.20
C MET A 272 0.81 -14.46 6.25
N ALA A 273 -0.05 -15.02 7.11
CA ALA A 273 -0.71 -14.29 8.18
C ALA A 273 0.31 -13.70 9.16
N VAL A 274 1.32 -14.45 9.57
CA VAL A 274 2.41 -13.94 10.43
C VAL A 274 3.16 -12.81 9.72
N GLY A 275 3.53 -12.99 8.45
CA GLY A 275 4.18 -11.95 7.64
C GLY A 275 3.35 -10.67 7.54
N ALA A 276 2.04 -10.79 7.23
CA ALA A 276 1.14 -9.65 7.16
C ALA A 276 0.99 -8.91 8.51
N VAL A 277 0.89 -9.65 9.61
CA VAL A 277 0.86 -9.08 10.97
C VAL A 277 2.14 -8.30 11.27
N LEU A 278 3.31 -8.81 10.90
CA LEU A 278 4.58 -8.10 11.07
C LEU A 278 4.64 -6.80 10.27
N VAL A 279 4.12 -6.80 9.01
CA VAL A 279 4.01 -5.57 8.20
C VAL A 279 3.10 -4.55 8.90
N VAL A 280 1.95 -5.00 9.41
CA VAL A 280 1.01 -4.13 10.14
C VAL A 280 1.70 -3.51 11.36
N PHE A 281 2.40 -4.30 12.16
CA PHE A 281 3.13 -3.79 13.32
C PHE A 281 4.26 -2.83 12.93
N ASP A 282 5.02 -3.13 11.87
CA ASP A 282 6.07 -2.23 11.40
C ASP A 282 5.49 -0.89 10.92
N THR A 283 4.38 -0.94 10.21
CA THR A 283 3.67 0.25 9.71
C THR A 283 3.08 1.09 10.84
N LEU A 284 2.66 0.49 11.95
CA LEU A 284 2.09 1.19 13.10
C LEU A 284 3.15 1.76 14.04
N ILE A 285 4.41 1.36 13.91
CA ILE A 285 5.52 1.86 14.71
C ILE A 285 6.23 2.96 13.94
N LYS A 286 6.12 4.19 14.42
CA LYS A 286 6.89 5.32 13.88
C LYS A 286 8.31 5.30 14.41
N HIS A 287 9.27 5.25 13.48
CA HIS A 287 10.66 5.59 13.73
C HIS A 287 10.85 7.06 13.40
N HIS A 288 11.13 7.89 14.36
CA HIS A 288 11.44 9.28 14.10
C HIS A 288 12.48 9.82 15.06
N THR A 289 13.14 10.86 14.62
CA THR A 289 14.16 11.58 15.38
C THR A 289 13.57 12.91 15.80
N HIS A 290 13.56 13.21 17.09
CA HIS A 290 13.27 14.57 17.54
C HIS A 290 14.53 15.24 18.08
N LEU A 291 14.54 16.56 17.96
CA LEU A 291 15.42 17.40 18.74
C LEU A 291 14.79 17.62 20.11
N HIS A 292 15.52 17.30 21.15
CA HIS A 292 15.15 17.61 22.53
C HIS A 292 16.08 18.69 23.04
N SER A 293 15.50 19.71 23.69
CA SER A 293 16.24 20.71 24.43
C SER A 293 16.01 20.49 25.92
N HIS A 294 17.08 20.36 26.66
CA HIS A 294 17.04 20.30 28.12
C HIS A 294 17.72 21.51 28.70
N ILE A 295 17.05 22.17 29.64
CA ILE A 295 17.60 23.32 30.35
C ILE A 295 18.09 22.81 31.72
N PHE A 296 19.39 22.95 31.93
CA PHE A 296 20.01 22.63 33.21
C PHE A 296 20.49 23.89 33.88
N SER A 297 20.10 24.07 35.13
CA SER A 297 20.53 25.20 35.94
C SER A 297 21.41 24.69 37.08
N HIS A 298 22.59 25.25 37.26
CA HIS A 298 23.47 24.95 38.36
C HIS A 298 24.32 26.15 38.79
N TYR A 299 24.92 26.04 39.99
CA TYR A 299 25.84 27.04 40.53
C TYR A 299 27.28 26.55 40.28
N HIS A 300 28.08 27.40 39.68
CA HIS A 300 29.51 27.17 39.45
C HIS A 300 30.28 28.45 39.74
N ASP A 301 31.36 28.38 40.54
CA ASP A 301 32.17 29.53 40.94
C ASP A 301 31.40 30.73 41.51
N GLY A 302 30.29 30.45 42.22
CA GLY A 302 29.46 31.48 42.88
C GLY A 302 28.47 32.19 41.92
N THR A 303 28.41 31.78 40.65
CA THR A 303 27.45 32.29 39.67
C THR A 303 26.44 31.24 39.26
N PHE A 304 25.20 31.67 39.03
CA PHE A 304 24.13 30.82 38.50
C PHE A 304 24.25 30.76 37.00
N HIS A 305 24.27 29.53 36.42
CA HIS A 305 24.33 29.28 35.01
C HIS A 305 23.17 28.41 34.53
N GLU A 306 22.64 28.73 33.35
CA GLU A 306 21.68 27.91 32.65
C GLU A 306 22.34 27.40 31.35
N HIS A 307 22.29 26.09 31.13
CA HIS A 307 22.77 25.45 29.91
C HIS A 307 21.59 24.84 29.17
N THR A 308 21.51 25.09 27.88
CA THR A 308 20.53 24.44 26.99
C THR A 308 21.26 23.40 26.15
N VAL A 309 21.12 22.13 26.52
CA VAL A 309 21.69 21.02 25.77
C VAL A 309 20.65 20.52 24.77
N VAL A 310 21.01 20.60 23.49
CA VAL A 310 20.16 20.13 22.39
C VAL A 310 20.75 18.85 21.84
N HIS A 311 20.01 17.76 21.91
CA HIS A 311 20.43 16.49 21.31
C HIS A 311 19.29 15.81 20.54
N SER A 312 19.65 14.94 19.61
CA SER A 312 18.70 14.16 18.84
C SER A 312 18.92 12.67 19.09
N HIS A 313 17.86 11.92 19.31
CA HIS A 313 17.93 10.47 19.34
C HIS A 313 16.76 9.83 18.60
N VAL A 314 16.99 8.64 18.10
CA VAL A 314 15.99 7.83 17.41
C VAL A 314 15.29 6.97 18.44
N HIS A 315 13.96 7.02 18.48
CA HIS A 315 13.17 6.11 19.29
C HIS A 315 11.90 5.65 18.57
N ASN A 316 11.33 4.58 19.11
CA ASN A 316 10.19 3.89 18.53
C ASN A 316 9.01 4.02 19.48
N HIS A 317 7.85 4.44 18.95
CA HIS A 317 6.60 4.37 19.71
C HIS A 317 5.41 4.05 18.82
N CYS A 318 4.34 3.54 19.44
CA CYS A 318 3.09 3.28 18.75
C CYS A 318 2.40 4.61 18.39
N MET A 319 1.82 4.69 17.18
CA MET A 319 1.10 5.88 16.69
C MET A 319 -0.04 6.36 17.59
N SER A 320 -0.49 5.57 18.57
CA SER A 320 -1.54 5.95 19.51
C SER A 320 -1.04 6.85 20.66
N MET A 321 0.28 7.01 20.83
CA MET A 321 0.88 7.81 21.89
C MET A 321 1.44 9.11 21.32
N GLU A 322 0.60 10.16 21.22
CA GLU A 322 1.03 11.49 20.78
C GLU A 322 1.79 12.25 21.87
N ASN A 323 1.44 12.02 23.16
CA ASN A 323 2.11 12.62 24.30
C ASN A 323 2.81 11.55 25.13
N HIS A 324 4.12 11.58 25.20
CA HIS A 324 4.91 10.64 25.98
C HIS A 324 6.11 11.35 26.64
N THR A 325 6.42 10.95 27.86
CA THR A 325 7.60 11.41 28.60
C THR A 325 8.76 10.46 28.31
N HIS A 326 9.91 11.01 27.99
CA HIS A 326 11.14 10.23 27.81
C HIS A 326 11.94 10.15 29.11
N LYS A 327 12.42 8.95 29.42
CA LYS A 327 13.45 8.77 30.46
C LYS A 327 14.82 8.84 29.77
N HIS A 328 15.57 9.89 30.02
CA HIS A 328 16.96 9.99 29.60
C HIS A 328 17.88 9.32 30.62
N GLN A 329 18.94 8.68 30.16
CA GLN A 329 19.99 8.23 31.07
C GLN A 329 20.81 9.45 31.51
N LEU A 330 20.82 9.74 32.81
CA LEU A 330 21.54 10.87 33.41
C LEU A 330 23.01 10.96 32.93
N ALA A 331 23.67 9.80 32.74
CA ALA A 331 25.05 9.74 32.28
C ALA A 331 25.29 10.37 30.90
N GLN A 332 24.32 10.27 29.95
CA GLN A 332 24.45 10.89 28.63
C GLN A 332 24.28 12.41 28.67
N LEU A 333 23.47 12.90 29.59
CA LEU A 333 23.26 14.32 29.81
C LEU A 333 24.47 14.97 30.52
N GLU A 334 25.06 14.25 31.50
CA GLU A 334 26.28 14.69 32.17
C GLU A 334 27.50 14.76 31.25
N GLU A 335 27.61 13.85 30.27
CA GLU A 335 28.68 13.86 29.28
C GLU A 335 28.58 15.07 28.34
N SER A 336 27.38 15.40 27.87
CA SER A 336 27.12 16.59 27.05
C SER A 336 27.40 17.91 27.78
N ILE A 337 27.11 17.98 29.10
CA ILE A 337 27.44 19.14 29.93
C ILE A 337 28.95 19.29 30.13
N LYS A 338 29.67 18.19 30.30
CA LYS A 338 31.14 18.20 30.43
C LYS A 338 31.84 18.65 29.15
N GLU A 339 31.33 18.28 27.99
CA GLU A 339 31.85 18.73 26.70
C GLU A 339 31.65 20.24 26.51
N GLU A 340 30.52 20.80 26.90
CA GLU A 340 30.21 22.24 26.81
C GLU A 340 31.09 23.10 27.75
N HIS A 341 31.51 22.54 28.88
CA HIS A 341 32.47 23.18 29.80
C HIS A 341 33.94 23.05 29.35
N ALA A 342 34.25 22.12 28.45
CA ALA A 342 35.61 21.90 27.95
C ALA A 342 35.99 22.77 26.76
N GLU A 343 35.03 23.39 26.06
CA GLU A 343 35.32 24.29 24.93
C GLU A 343 35.67 25.71 25.39
N PRO A 344 36.80 26.30 24.90
CA PRO A 344 37.15 27.68 25.22
C PRO A 344 36.14 28.66 24.59
N LYS A 345 35.61 29.55 25.41
CA LYS A 345 34.61 30.58 25.06
C LYS A 345 35.00 31.36 23.78
N ILE A 346 34.40 31.00 22.64
CA ILE A 346 34.32 31.89 21.48
C ILE A 346 33.11 32.79 21.69
N ARG A 347 33.36 34.08 21.97
CA ARG A 347 32.32 35.12 22.05
C ARG A 347 31.68 35.28 20.69
N HIS A 348 30.42 34.85 20.50
CA HIS A 348 29.56 35.31 19.44
C HIS A 348 28.55 36.31 19.96
N ASN A 349 28.78 37.59 19.64
CA ASN A 349 27.76 38.64 19.59
C ASN A 349 26.89 38.37 18.35
N GLY A 350 25.65 38.01 18.54
CA GLY A 350 24.70 37.93 17.43
C GLY A 350 23.31 37.49 17.92
N LYS A 351 22.45 38.50 18.05
CA LYS A 351 21.00 38.29 18.24
C LYS A 351 20.44 37.41 17.10
N THR A 352 19.78 36.32 17.43
CA THR A 352 18.87 35.67 16.49
C THR A 352 17.60 35.29 17.26
N GLU A 353 16.54 36.01 16.91
CA GLU A 353 15.17 35.61 17.25
C GLU A 353 14.84 34.31 16.53
N VAL A 354 14.42 33.31 17.24
CA VAL A 354 13.84 32.08 16.67
C VAL A 354 12.34 32.12 16.90
N SER A 355 11.62 32.37 15.81
CA SER A 355 10.18 32.20 15.69
C SER A 355 9.86 30.72 15.64
N SER A 356 8.97 30.29 16.50
CA SER A 356 8.32 28.98 16.50
C SER A 356 7.40 28.82 15.28
N VAL A 357 7.56 27.72 14.51
CA VAL A 357 6.52 27.10 13.70
C VAL A 357 6.48 25.61 13.98
#